data_7893ca6bb1e34508cbc2c22b0a174f14
#
_entry.id   7893ca6bb1e34508cbc2c22b0a174f14
#
_cell.length_a   1.000
_cell.length_b   1.000
_cell.length_c   1.000
_cell.angle_alpha   90.00
_cell.angle_beta   90.00
_cell.angle_gamma   90.00
#
_symmetry.space_group_name_H-M   'P 1'
#
loop_
_entity.id
_entity.type
_entity.pdbx_description
1 polymer ?
#
loop_
_entity_poly.entity_id
_entity_poly.type
_entity_poly.pdbx_seq_one_letter_code
_entity_poly.pdbx_strand_id
1 'polypeptide(L)'
;AIKNGKFDDTNIEVIFHEGACSDTMEYNGKYMMENNFEYTKTLMHFALKKKIQLIYASSASTYGSGKHGFSEKPACEEALNVYAFSKLFFDNYARRYFDAAESQIVGLRYFNVYGPQENHKGKMASMIFQMFNQWKAEGKVKLFEGIDGYGNGEQVRDFIYVKDVVKVNFFFWDHPELKGIYNCGTGHAHTFNTLAKGVLKYFGSGELEYVPF
;
A
#
# COMPACT_ATOMS: atom_id res chain seq x y z
N ALA A 1 13.49 -10.16 -18.27
CA ALA A 1 14.74 -9.42 -18.11
C ALA A 1 15.66 -10.12 -17.11
N ILE A 2 15.32 -10.20 -15.82
CA ILE A 2 16.14 -10.84 -14.76
C ILE A 2 16.45 -12.28 -15.09
N LYS A 3 15.45 -13.10 -15.44
CA LYS A 3 15.64 -14.53 -15.80
C LYS A 3 16.57 -14.74 -17.01
N ASN A 4 16.77 -13.71 -17.82
CA ASN A 4 17.62 -13.74 -19.02
C ASN A 4 19.00 -13.08 -18.78
N GLY A 5 19.39 -12.83 -17.55
CA GLY A 5 20.69 -12.25 -17.18
C GLY A 5 20.90 -10.79 -17.57
N LYS A 6 19.86 -10.05 -17.98
CA LYS A 6 20.01 -8.66 -18.46
C LYS A 6 20.68 -7.72 -17.46
N PHE A 7 20.60 -8.02 -16.17
CA PHE A 7 21.16 -7.19 -15.09
C PHE A 7 22.35 -7.85 -14.37
N ASP A 8 22.91 -8.91 -14.95
CA ASP A 8 23.99 -9.65 -14.28
C ASP A 8 25.28 -8.83 -14.14
N ASP A 9 25.53 -7.94 -15.09
CA ASP A 9 26.73 -7.07 -15.14
C ASP A 9 26.46 -5.64 -14.63
N THR A 10 25.29 -5.39 -14.03
CA THR A 10 24.93 -4.07 -13.49
C THR A 10 25.29 -3.95 -12.02
N ASN A 11 25.84 -2.79 -11.63
CA ASN A 11 26.05 -2.45 -10.22
C ASN A 11 24.76 -1.84 -9.65
N ILE A 12 23.93 -2.67 -9.01
CA ILE A 12 22.68 -2.26 -8.36
C ILE A 12 22.89 -2.35 -6.86
N GLU A 13 22.66 -1.26 -6.14
CA GLU A 13 22.79 -1.20 -4.68
C GLU A 13 21.46 -1.56 -3.99
N VAL A 14 20.34 -1.07 -4.52
CA VAL A 14 19.00 -1.26 -3.94
C VAL A 14 17.94 -1.47 -5.02
N ILE A 15 16.93 -2.25 -4.68
CA ILE A 15 15.71 -2.40 -5.48
C ILE A 15 14.54 -1.90 -4.63
N PHE A 16 13.92 -0.79 -5.04
CA PHE A 16 12.61 -0.36 -4.55
C PHE A 16 11.54 -1.01 -5.44
N HIS A 17 10.88 -2.03 -4.90
CA HIS A 17 9.87 -2.77 -5.64
C HIS A 17 8.46 -2.32 -5.27
N GLU A 18 7.98 -1.30 -6.00
CA GLU A 18 6.65 -0.71 -5.82
C GLU A 18 5.62 -1.24 -6.83
N GLY A 19 6.07 -1.99 -7.83
CA GLY A 19 5.22 -2.51 -8.91
C GLY A 19 4.40 -3.72 -8.47
N ALA A 20 3.08 -3.66 -8.68
CA ALA A 20 2.15 -4.75 -8.44
C ALA A 20 0.82 -4.51 -9.16
N CYS A 21 -0.02 -5.55 -9.28
CA CYS A 21 -1.44 -5.35 -9.47
C CYS A 21 -2.03 -4.82 -8.16
N SER A 22 -2.47 -3.56 -8.15
CA SER A 22 -3.03 -2.88 -6.97
C SER A 22 -4.56 -2.85 -6.97
N ASP A 23 -5.20 -3.47 -7.94
CA ASP A 23 -6.66 -3.53 -8.02
C ASP A 23 -7.20 -4.52 -6.96
N THR A 24 -7.83 -3.96 -5.93
CA THR A 24 -8.41 -4.73 -4.82
C THR A 24 -9.70 -5.46 -5.23
N MET A 25 -10.26 -5.14 -6.40
CA MET A 25 -11.45 -5.77 -6.98
C MET A 25 -11.10 -6.83 -8.05
N GLU A 26 -9.82 -7.10 -8.29
CA GLU A 26 -9.40 -8.16 -9.19
C GLU A 26 -9.60 -9.53 -8.52
N TYR A 27 -10.43 -10.36 -9.13
CA TYR A 27 -10.77 -11.71 -8.63
C TYR A 27 -9.98 -12.83 -9.32
N ASN A 28 -9.23 -12.53 -10.38
CA ASN A 28 -8.38 -13.52 -11.03
C ASN A 28 -7.15 -13.83 -10.16
N GLY A 29 -7.28 -14.85 -9.33
CA GLY A 29 -6.23 -15.26 -8.40
C GLY A 29 -4.92 -15.62 -9.09
N LYS A 30 -4.97 -16.27 -10.27
CA LYS A 30 -3.76 -16.60 -11.03
C LYS A 30 -3.02 -15.35 -11.47
N TYR A 31 -3.72 -14.40 -12.09
CA TYR A 31 -3.16 -13.12 -12.52
C TYR A 31 -2.55 -12.34 -11.32
N MET A 32 -3.28 -12.30 -10.21
CA MET A 32 -2.82 -11.63 -9.00
C MET A 32 -1.54 -12.27 -8.45
N MET A 33 -1.50 -13.60 -8.35
CA MET A 33 -0.34 -14.31 -7.83
C MET A 33 0.89 -14.20 -8.76
N GLU A 34 0.70 -14.26 -10.07
CA GLU A 34 1.78 -14.07 -11.03
C GLU A 34 2.43 -12.68 -10.91
N ASN A 35 1.62 -11.63 -10.77
CA ASN A 35 2.09 -10.24 -10.72
C ASN A 35 2.61 -9.84 -9.32
N ASN A 36 1.97 -10.28 -8.25
CA ASN A 36 2.30 -9.80 -6.90
C ASN A 36 3.22 -10.76 -6.14
N PHE A 37 3.07 -12.06 -6.32
CA PHE A 37 3.89 -13.05 -5.62
C PHE A 37 5.08 -13.54 -6.45
N GLU A 38 4.83 -14.18 -7.60
CA GLU A 38 5.90 -14.81 -8.38
C GLU A 38 6.91 -13.79 -8.92
N TYR A 39 6.43 -12.62 -9.33
CA TYR A 39 7.31 -11.55 -9.79
C TYR A 39 8.17 -11.02 -8.65
N THR A 40 7.58 -10.70 -7.50
CA THR A 40 8.32 -10.20 -6.32
C THR A 40 9.30 -11.25 -5.79
N LYS A 41 8.90 -12.52 -5.78
CA LYS A 41 9.78 -13.65 -5.43
C LYS A 41 11.00 -13.75 -6.36
N THR A 42 10.80 -13.57 -7.66
CA THR A 42 11.88 -13.55 -8.64
C THR A 42 12.87 -12.41 -8.36
N LEU A 43 12.37 -11.20 -8.04
CA LEU A 43 13.19 -10.06 -7.65
C LEU A 43 13.96 -10.33 -6.35
N MET A 44 13.30 -10.89 -5.35
CA MET A 44 13.93 -11.20 -4.07
C MET A 44 15.09 -12.19 -4.24
N HIS A 45 14.89 -13.27 -5.00
CA HIS A 45 15.98 -14.23 -5.24
C HIS A 45 17.13 -13.64 -6.03
N PHE A 46 16.85 -12.75 -6.97
CA PHE A 46 17.88 -12.00 -7.66
C PHE A 46 18.66 -11.09 -6.70
N ALA A 47 17.96 -10.34 -5.85
CA ALA A 47 18.55 -9.46 -4.85
C ALA A 47 19.44 -10.25 -3.87
N LEU A 48 18.94 -11.38 -3.34
CA LEU A 48 19.70 -12.27 -2.46
C LEU A 48 20.97 -12.80 -3.12
N LYS A 49 20.88 -13.29 -4.37
CA LYS A 49 22.03 -13.81 -5.12
C LYS A 49 23.11 -12.76 -5.34
N LYS A 50 22.72 -11.51 -5.55
CA LYS A 50 23.61 -10.39 -5.84
C LYS A 50 23.97 -9.56 -4.61
N LYS A 51 23.43 -9.90 -3.44
CA LYS A 51 23.58 -9.16 -2.17
C LYS A 51 23.09 -7.70 -2.29
N ILE A 52 22.02 -7.49 -3.07
CA ILE A 52 21.37 -6.20 -3.27
C ILE A 52 20.32 -5.99 -2.18
N GLN A 53 20.15 -4.78 -1.68
CA GLN A 53 19.06 -4.43 -0.78
C GLN A 53 17.73 -4.52 -1.52
N LEU A 54 16.70 -5.10 -0.89
CA LEU A 54 15.34 -5.16 -1.41
C LEU A 54 14.37 -4.52 -0.42
N ILE A 55 13.71 -3.45 -0.85
CA ILE A 55 12.60 -2.81 -0.16
C ILE A 55 11.38 -3.00 -1.05
N TYR A 56 10.33 -3.65 -0.52
CA TYR A 56 9.15 -3.97 -1.33
C TYR A 56 7.85 -3.46 -0.71
N ALA A 57 6.92 -3.09 -1.58
CA ALA A 57 5.58 -2.69 -1.20
C ALA A 57 4.75 -3.91 -0.75
N SER A 58 4.52 -4.02 0.55
CA SER A 58 3.42 -4.77 1.14
C SER A 58 2.21 -3.86 1.30
N SER A 59 1.22 -4.24 2.11
CA SER A 59 -0.01 -3.46 2.26
C SER A 59 -0.64 -3.67 3.63
N ALA A 60 -1.22 -2.61 4.20
CA ALA A 60 -2.05 -2.70 5.39
C ALA A 60 -3.35 -3.52 5.17
N SER A 61 -3.73 -3.80 3.92
CA SER A 61 -4.85 -4.71 3.61
C SER A 61 -4.63 -6.13 4.16
N THR A 62 -3.40 -6.51 4.48
CA THR A 62 -3.05 -7.78 5.14
C THR A 62 -3.68 -7.92 6.53
N TYR A 63 -4.09 -6.82 7.16
CA TYR A 63 -4.77 -6.81 8.47
C TYR A 63 -6.29 -6.98 8.36
N GLY A 64 -6.83 -7.04 7.14
CA GLY A 64 -8.26 -7.23 6.90
C GLY A 64 -9.12 -6.13 7.50
N SER A 65 -10.06 -6.52 8.35
CA SER A 65 -10.93 -5.57 9.07
C SER A 65 -10.23 -4.81 10.20
N GLY A 66 -9.01 -5.23 10.57
CA GLY A 66 -8.29 -4.69 11.72
C GLY A 66 -8.77 -5.18 13.08
N LYS A 67 -9.66 -6.18 13.13
CA LYS A 67 -10.22 -6.69 14.41
C LYS A 67 -9.16 -7.25 15.36
N HIS A 68 -8.01 -7.67 14.82
CA HIS A 68 -6.86 -8.16 15.59
C HIS A 68 -5.77 -7.11 15.81
N GLY A 69 -6.04 -5.84 15.45
CA GLY A 69 -5.08 -4.73 15.49
C GLY A 69 -4.20 -4.65 14.24
N PHE A 70 -3.26 -3.71 14.29
CA PHE A 70 -2.38 -3.36 13.15
C PHE A 70 -0.90 -3.53 13.51
N SER A 71 -0.58 -4.53 14.32
CA SER A 71 0.82 -4.91 14.60
C SER A 71 1.34 -5.85 13.50
N GLU A 72 2.63 -5.80 13.18
CA GLU A 72 3.28 -6.66 12.19
C GLU A 72 3.35 -8.14 12.58
N LYS A 73 2.75 -8.49 13.71
CA LYS A 73 2.68 -9.87 14.20
C LYS A 73 1.70 -10.71 13.36
N PRO A 74 2.04 -11.98 13.07
CA PRO A 74 1.14 -12.87 12.32
C PRO A 74 -0.28 -12.98 12.90
N ALA A 75 -0.43 -12.86 14.22
CA ALA A 75 -1.73 -12.91 14.89
C ALA A 75 -2.68 -11.76 14.53
N CYS A 76 -2.17 -10.68 13.94
CA CYS A 76 -2.97 -9.54 13.48
C CYS A 76 -3.36 -9.63 12.00
N GLU A 77 -2.91 -10.67 11.29
CA GLU A 77 -3.06 -10.79 9.84
C GLU A 77 -4.33 -11.54 9.47
N GLU A 78 -5.13 -10.95 8.57
CA GLU A 78 -6.37 -11.53 8.07
C GLU A 78 -6.69 -10.99 6.66
N ALA A 79 -6.18 -11.65 5.62
CA ALA A 79 -6.44 -11.23 4.25
C ALA A 79 -7.90 -11.49 3.86
N LEU A 80 -8.65 -10.44 3.49
CA LEU A 80 -10.07 -10.52 3.14
C LEU A 80 -10.35 -10.60 1.63
N ASN A 81 -9.35 -10.37 0.78
CA ASN A 81 -9.50 -10.44 -0.67
C ASN A 81 -8.22 -10.97 -1.32
N VAL A 82 -8.30 -11.23 -2.63
CA VAL A 82 -7.20 -11.84 -3.40
C VAL A 82 -5.95 -10.95 -3.41
N TYR A 83 -6.13 -9.64 -3.49
CA TYR A 83 -5.01 -8.68 -3.40
C TYR A 83 -4.30 -8.78 -2.04
N ALA A 84 -5.05 -8.66 -0.94
CA ALA A 84 -4.50 -8.74 0.42
C ALA A 84 -3.79 -10.09 0.64
N PHE A 85 -4.41 -11.19 0.16
CA PHE A 85 -3.80 -12.51 0.23
C PHE A 85 -2.47 -12.57 -0.52
N SER A 86 -2.38 -12.01 -1.73
CA SER A 86 -1.14 -12.01 -2.51
C SER A 86 0.01 -11.29 -1.80
N LYS A 87 -0.29 -10.17 -1.13
CA LYS A 87 0.70 -9.43 -0.33
C LYS A 87 1.10 -10.18 0.93
N LEU A 88 0.13 -10.69 1.67
CA LEU A 88 0.39 -11.49 2.87
C LEU A 88 1.17 -12.77 2.56
N PHE A 89 0.86 -13.43 1.46
CA PHE A 89 1.55 -14.64 1.05
C PHE A 89 3.02 -14.37 0.74
N PHE A 90 3.33 -13.20 0.13
CA PHE A 90 4.71 -12.80 -0.08
C PHE A 90 5.39 -12.40 1.24
N ASP A 91 4.73 -11.68 2.14
CA ASP A 91 5.26 -11.37 3.47
C ASP A 91 5.69 -12.64 4.21
N ASN A 92 4.81 -13.67 4.21
CA ASN A 92 5.10 -14.97 4.84
C ASN A 92 6.25 -15.72 4.15
N TYR A 93 6.38 -15.57 2.84
CA TYR A 93 7.51 -16.14 2.11
C TYR A 93 8.81 -15.44 2.48
N ALA A 94 8.85 -14.11 2.51
CA ALA A 94 10.02 -13.30 2.84
C ALA A 94 10.52 -13.53 4.27
N ARG A 95 9.61 -13.72 5.24
CA ARG A 95 9.95 -14.02 6.64
C ARG A 95 10.90 -15.20 6.80
N ARG A 96 10.82 -16.19 5.91
CA ARG A 96 11.69 -17.38 5.95
C ARG A 96 13.14 -17.07 5.64
N TYR A 97 13.44 -15.89 5.13
CA TYR A 97 14.77 -15.48 4.69
C TYR A 97 15.38 -14.38 5.54
N PHE A 98 14.63 -13.69 6.41
CA PHE A 98 15.14 -12.54 7.16
C PHE A 98 16.40 -12.84 7.96
N ASP A 99 16.43 -13.96 8.67
CA ASP A 99 17.58 -14.33 9.52
C ASP A 99 18.77 -14.84 8.71
N ALA A 100 18.51 -15.53 7.59
CA ALA A 100 19.54 -16.17 6.78
C ALA A 100 20.09 -15.25 5.67
N ALA A 101 19.38 -14.18 5.30
CA ALA A 101 19.80 -13.30 4.23
C ALA A 101 21.02 -12.46 4.64
N GLU A 102 22.04 -12.41 3.79
CA GLU A 102 23.18 -11.51 3.97
C GLU A 102 22.84 -10.07 3.61
N SER A 103 21.94 -9.87 2.62
CA SER A 103 21.44 -8.55 2.23
C SER A 103 20.11 -8.22 2.92
N GLN A 104 19.78 -6.94 2.92
CA GLN A 104 18.53 -6.44 3.47
C GLN A 104 17.32 -6.95 2.68
N ILE A 105 16.26 -7.33 3.39
CA ILE A 105 14.91 -7.53 2.86
C ILE A 105 13.95 -6.80 3.78
N VAL A 106 13.23 -5.80 3.27
CA VAL A 106 12.24 -5.01 4.00
C VAL A 106 10.92 -5.00 3.26
N GLY A 107 9.84 -5.34 3.96
CA GLY A 107 8.47 -5.19 3.48
C GLY A 107 7.80 -4.00 4.16
N LEU A 108 7.28 -3.07 3.39
CA LEU A 108 6.56 -1.90 3.91
C LEU A 108 5.06 -2.07 3.70
N ARG A 109 4.30 -2.21 4.78
CA ARG A 109 2.85 -2.25 4.77
C ARG A 109 2.30 -0.85 4.66
N TYR A 110 2.12 -0.38 3.44
CA TYR A 110 1.55 0.93 3.18
C TYR A 110 0.09 0.98 3.60
N PHE A 111 -0.25 2.02 4.37
CA PHE A 111 -1.62 2.40 4.65
C PHE A 111 -2.18 3.19 3.44
N ASN A 112 -3.11 4.10 3.62
CA ASN A 112 -3.77 4.74 2.48
C ASN A 112 -2.91 5.90 1.96
N VAL A 113 -2.04 5.59 1.01
CA VAL A 113 -1.13 6.58 0.40
C VAL A 113 -1.90 7.52 -0.51
N TYR A 114 -1.65 8.81 -0.37
CA TYR A 114 -2.18 9.85 -1.23
C TYR A 114 -1.12 10.84 -1.66
N GLY A 115 -1.37 11.55 -2.78
CA GLY A 115 -0.45 12.60 -3.25
C GLY A 115 -0.61 12.93 -4.71
N PRO A 116 0.35 13.66 -5.29
CA PRO A 116 0.31 14.03 -6.70
C PRO A 116 0.48 12.79 -7.61
N GLN A 117 0.16 12.99 -8.92
CA GLN A 117 0.38 12.02 -10.00
C GLN A 117 -0.49 10.74 -9.92
N GLU A 118 -1.72 10.85 -9.41
CA GLU A 118 -2.64 9.73 -9.31
C GLU A 118 -3.57 9.55 -10.52
N ASN A 119 -3.52 10.41 -11.53
CA ASN A 119 -4.42 10.39 -12.69
C ASN A 119 -4.51 9.04 -13.40
N HIS A 120 -3.40 8.30 -13.46
CA HIS A 120 -3.33 7.01 -14.14
C HIS A 120 -3.97 5.85 -13.38
N LYS A 121 -4.30 6.04 -12.09
CA LYS A 121 -4.81 4.98 -11.22
C LYS A 121 -6.31 4.71 -11.37
N GLY A 122 -7.05 5.60 -12.04
CA GLY A 122 -8.50 5.45 -12.21
C GLY A 122 -9.23 5.25 -10.88
N LYS A 123 -10.01 4.19 -10.78
CA LYS A 123 -10.78 3.85 -9.56
C LYS A 123 -9.92 3.53 -8.34
N MET A 124 -8.65 3.17 -8.55
CA MET A 124 -7.71 2.84 -7.46
C MET A 124 -6.93 4.07 -6.95
N ALA A 125 -7.23 5.26 -7.45
CA ALA A 125 -6.69 6.49 -6.91
C ALA A 125 -7.20 6.73 -5.48
N SER A 126 -6.41 7.47 -4.67
CA SER A 126 -6.78 7.78 -3.29
C SER A 126 -8.13 8.48 -3.20
N MET A 127 -8.82 8.31 -2.08
CA MET A 127 -10.10 8.99 -1.84
C MET A 127 -9.96 10.51 -1.88
N ILE A 128 -8.83 11.06 -1.45
CA ILE A 128 -8.56 12.51 -1.53
C ILE A 128 -8.56 12.98 -2.98
N PHE A 129 -7.91 12.23 -3.87
CA PHE A 129 -7.89 12.54 -5.30
C PHE A 129 -9.28 12.38 -5.95
N GLN A 130 -10.03 11.36 -5.55
CA GLN A 130 -11.40 11.17 -6.03
C GLN A 130 -12.33 12.30 -5.56
N MET A 131 -12.26 12.72 -4.30
CA MET A 131 -13.00 13.86 -3.75
C MET A 131 -12.64 15.16 -4.48
N PHE A 132 -11.37 15.40 -4.80
CA PHE A 132 -10.93 16.51 -5.62
C PHE A 132 -11.60 16.50 -7.00
N ASN A 133 -11.61 15.35 -7.67
CA ASN A 133 -12.23 15.22 -8.99
C ASN A 133 -13.75 15.41 -8.95
N GLN A 134 -14.43 14.88 -7.93
CA GLN A 134 -15.86 15.09 -7.70
C GLN A 134 -16.17 16.57 -7.51
N TRP A 135 -15.43 17.24 -6.63
CA TRP A 135 -15.58 18.68 -6.43
C TRP A 135 -15.35 19.48 -7.72
N LYS A 136 -14.33 19.15 -8.48
CA LYS A 136 -14.01 19.82 -9.75
C LYS A 136 -15.12 19.65 -10.80
N ALA A 137 -15.77 18.49 -10.83
CA ALA A 137 -16.81 18.16 -11.81
C ALA A 137 -18.18 18.75 -11.43
N GLU A 138 -18.56 18.69 -10.15
CA GLU A 138 -19.93 18.93 -9.70
C GLU A 138 -20.02 19.97 -8.57
N GLY A 139 -18.92 20.48 -8.05
CA GLY A 139 -18.92 21.35 -6.85
C GLY A 139 -19.29 20.59 -5.56
N LYS A 140 -19.28 19.27 -5.58
CA LYS A 140 -19.71 18.41 -4.48
C LYS A 140 -18.68 17.34 -4.18
N VAL A 141 -18.67 16.87 -2.92
CA VAL A 141 -17.96 15.66 -2.49
C VAL A 141 -19.00 14.66 -2.03
N LYS A 142 -18.97 13.45 -2.62
CA LYS A 142 -19.90 12.37 -2.29
C LYS A 142 -19.20 11.34 -1.41
N LEU A 143 -19.80 11.03 -0.27
CA LEU A 143 -19.38 9.97 0.64
C LEU A 143 -20.49 8.92 0.76
N PHE A 144 -20.11 7.71 1.14
CA PHE A 144 -21.10 6.68 1.43
C PHE A 144 -21.80 6.94 2.77
N GLU A 145 -23.07 6.55 2.82
CA GLU A 145 -23.84 6.43 4.05
C GLU A 145 -23.18 5.42 5.01
N GLY A 146 -23.65 5.43 6.24
CA GLY A 146 -23.12 4.56 7.29
C GLY A 146 -23.42 3.09 7.03
N ILE A 147 -22.43 2.24 7.29
CA ILE A 147 -22.52 0.77 7.23
C ILE A 147 -21.67 0.16 8.35
N ASP A 148 -22.00 -1.04 8.77
CA ASP A 148 -21.24 -1.81 9.78
C ASP A 148 -21.04 -1.06 11.11
N GLY A 149 -22.04 -0.30 11.53
CA GLY A 149 -22.03 0.45 12.81
C GLY A 149 -21.37 1.83 12.71
N TYR A 150 -20.88 2.22 11.57
CA TYR A 150 -20.40 3.59 11.33
C TYR A 150 -21.54 4.51 10.89
N GLY A 151 -21.51 5.77 11.30
CA GLY A 151 -22.34 6.83 10.73
C GLY A 151 -21.90 7.23 9.32
N ASN A 152 -22.67 8.11 8.66
CA ASN A 152 -22.38 8.59 7.30
C ASN A 152 -20.98 9.23 7.21
N GLY A 153 -20.10 8.66 6.39
CA GLY A 153 -18.73 9.11 6.19
C GLY A 153 -17.81 8.97 7.41
N GLU A 154 -18.23 8.25 8.46
CA GLU A 154 -17.46 8.07 9.70
C GLU A 154 -16.50 6.86 9.67
N GLN A 155 -16.49 6.10 8.60
CA GLN A 155 -15.47 5.07 8.39
C GLN A 155 -14.08 5.70 8.45
N VAL A 156 -13.12 5.00 9.06
CA VAL A 156 -11.78 5.54 9.33
C VAL A 156 -10.69 4.82 8.55
N ARG A 157 -9.68 5.58 8.16
CA ARG A 157 -8.42 5.05 7.58
C ARG A 157 -7.23 5.90 8.05
N ASP A 158 -6.07 5.29 8.10
CA ASP A 158 -4.82 6.03 8.20
C ASP A 158 -4.38 6.47 6.80
N PHE A 159 -4.21 7.76 6.61
CA PHE A 159 -3.82 8.38 5.34
C PHE A 159 -2.42 8.95 5.46
N ILE A 160 -1.50 8.46 4.63
CA ILE A 160 -0.10 8.90 4.61
C ILE A 160 0.24 9.60 3.30
N TYR A 161 0.97 10.71 3.38
CA TYR A 161 1.38 11.45 2.20
C TYR A 161 2.53 10.75 1.47
N VAL A 162 2.45 10.69 0.15
CA VAL A 162 3.42 9.93 -0.67
C VAL A 162 4.87 10.35 -0.47
N LYS A 163 5.14 11.64 -0.19
CA LYS A 163 6.52 12.08 0.07
C LYS A 163 7.06 11.55 1.41
N ASP A 164 6.20 11.30 2.38
CA ASP A 164 6.62 10.68 3.64
C ASP A 164 6.88 9.18 3.43
N VAL A 165 6.07 8.51 2.59
CA VAL A 165 6.36 7.13 2.14
C VAL A 165 7.73 7.06 1.47
N VAL A 166 8.07 8.00 0.58
CA VAL A 166 9.38 8.07 -0.06
C VAL A 166 10.51 8.23 0.97
N LYS A 167 10.33 9.09 1.98
CA LYS A 167 11.32 9.23 3.07
C LYS A 167 11.52 7.93 3.84
N VAL A 168 10.44 7.18 4.11
CA VAL A 168 10.53 5.87 4.77
C VAL A 168 11.33 4.88 3.92
N ASN A 169 11.13 4.85 2.60
CA ASN A 169 11.91 4.01 1.72
C ASN A 169 13.41 4.37 1.77
N PHE A 170 13.76 5.66 1.70
CA PHE A 170 15.14 6.10 1.83
C PHE A 170 15.73 5.83 3.22
N PHE A 171 14.94 5.97 4.28
CA PHE A 171 15.37 5.60 5.62
C PHE A 171 15.85 4.15 5.67
N PHE A 172 15.07 3.20 5.11
CA PHE A 172 15.50 1.80 5.09
C PHE A 172 16.69 1.55 4.16
N TRP A 173 16.83 2.28 3.07
CA TRP A 173 18.02 2.21 2.23
C TRP A 173 19.28 2.62 3.01
N ASP A 174 19.18 3.70 3.80
CA ASP A 174 20.28 4.20 4.63
C ASP A 174 20.58 3.30 5.85
N HIS A 175 19.69 2.35 6.17
CA HIS A 175 19.81 1.44 7.32
C HIS A 175 19.77 -0.04 6.87
N PRO A 176 20.82 -0.51 6.18
CA PRO A 176 20.85 -1.87 5.61
C PRO A 176 20.82 -3.00 6.64
N GLU A 177 21.08 -2.71 7.90
CA GLU A 177 21.01 -3.66 9.01
C GLU A 177 19.56 -4.03 9.39
N LEU A 178 18.59 -3.19 9.07
CA LEU A 178 17.18 -3.41 9.37
C LEU A 178 16.57 -4.38 8.36
N LYS A 179 15.97 -5.46 8.86
CA LYS A 179 15.26 -6.47 8.07
C LYS A 179 13.90 -6.73 8.69
N GLY A 180 12.93 -7.07 7.87
CA GLY A 180 11.61 -7.43 8.40
C GLY A 180 10.46 -6.76 7.69
N ILE A 181 9.30 -6.80 8.33
CA ILE A 181 8.06 -6.17 7.86
C ILE A 181 7.73 -5.03 8.81
N TYR A 182 7.40 -3.88 8.24
CA TYR A 182 7.13 -2.65 8.98
C TYR A 182 5.87 -1.97 8.45
N ASN A 183 5.10 -1.41 9.35
CA ASN A 183 4.00 -0.53 8.98
C ASN A 183 4.52 0.81 8.45
N CYS A 184 3.88 1.28 7.38
CA CYS A 184 4.14 2.60 6.83
C CYS A 184 2.82 3.39 6.78
N GLY A 185 2.49 4.02 7.89
CA GLY A 185 1.34 4.85 8.14
C GLY A 185 1.70 5.98 9.10
N THR A 186 0.71 6.81 9.45
CA THR A 186 0.90 7.93 10.40
C THR A 186 0.64 7.52 11.85
N GLY A 187 -0.02 6.39 12.07
CA GLY A 187 -0.53 5.95 13.37
C GLY A 187 -1.81 6.69 13.80
N HIS A 188 -2.36 7.55 12.94
CA HIS A 188 -3.57 8.31 13.21
C HIS A 188 -4.64 8.03 12.14
N ALA A 189 -5.76 7.47 12.58
CA ALA A 189 -6.90 7.25 11.69
C ALA A 189 -7.77 8.52 11.60
N HIS A 190 -8.22 8.83 10.38
CA HIS A 190 -9.13 9.93 10.09
C HIS A 190 -10.38 9.42 9.40
N THR A 191 -11.53 10.05 9.67
CA THR A 191 -12.80 9.74 8.99
C THR A 191 -12.78 10.30 7.57
N PHE A 192 -13.57 9.71 6.67
CA PHE A 192 -13.78 10.27 5.34
C PHE A 192 -14.41 11.66 5.41
N ASN A 193 -15.25 11.93 6.42
CA ASN A 193 -15.78 13.28 6.70
C ASN A 193 -14.66 14.30 6.94
N THR A 194 -13.62 13.94 7.67
CA THR A 194 -12.48 14.84 7.92
C THR A 194 -11.77 15.20 6.62
N LEU A 195 -11.57 14.22 5.72
CA LEU A 195 -10.95 14.45 4.43
C LEU A 195 -11.83 15.34 3.54
N ALA A 196 -13.11 15.02 3.43
CA ALA A 196 -14.06 15.80 2.62
C ALA A 196 -14.13 17.26 3.07
N LYS A 197 -14.24 17.48 4.39
CA LYS A 197 -14.19 18.84 4.97
C LYS A 197 -12.87 19.56 4.64
N GLY A 198 -11.74 18.83 4.63
CA GLY A 198 -10.44 19.36 4.23
C GLY A 198 -10.42 19.83 2.78
N VAL A 199 -10.94 19.02 1.85
CA VAL A 199 -11.05 19.34 0.43
C VAL A 199 -11.96 20.56 0.22
N LEU A 200 -13.16 20.56 0.80
CA LEU A 200 -14.12 21.68 0.67
C LEU A 200 -13.55 22.98 1.25
N LYS A 201 -12.86 22.90 2.40
CA LYS A 201 -12.20 24.05 3.02
C LYS A 201 -11.10 24.62 2.13
N TYR A 202 -10.30 23.77 1.49
CA TYR A 202 -9.22 24.20 0.59
C TYR A 202 -9.76 25.03 -0.60
N PHE A 203 -10.89 24.60 -1.16
CA PHE A 203 -11.52 25.30 -2.29
C PHE A 203 -12.46 26.46 -1.87
N GLY A 204 -12.78 26.57 -0.59
CA GLY A 204 -13.64 27.63 -0.06
C GLY A 204 -15.10 27.52 -0.47
N SER A 205 -15.52 26.45 -1.14
CA SER A 205 -16.89 26.25 -1.63
C SER A 205 -17.20 24.77 -1.87
N GLY A 206 -18.47 24.42 -2.03
CA GLY A 206 -18.95 23.10 -2.35
C GLY A 206 -19.79 22.47 -1.24
N GLU A 207 -20.40 21.35 -1.56
CA GLU A 207 -21.32 20.62 -0.68
C GLU A 207 -20.83 19.20 -0.41
N LEU A 208 -21.16 18.70 0.79
CA LEU A 208 -21.01 17.31 1.15
C LEU A 208 -22.34 16.58 0.98
N GLU A 209 -22.35 15.54 0.17
CA GLU A 209 -23.52 14.69 -0.10
C GLU A 209 -23.23 13.26 0.37
N TYR A 210 -24.22 12.61 1.02
CA TYR A 210 -24.14 11.20 1.36
C TYR A 210 -24.98 10.39 0.39
N VAL A 211 -24.39 9.31 -0.12
CA VAL A 211 -25.02 8.43 -1.11
C VAL A 211 -25.08 7.00 -0.58
N PRO A 212 -26.09 6.20 -0.96
CA PRO A 212 -26.15 4.79 -0.59
C PRO A 212 -24.89 4.03 -1.01
N PHE A 213 -24.56 3.01 -0.19
CA PHE A 213 -23.39 2.14 -0.43
C PHE A 213 -23.63 1.19 -1.61
#